data_886b498e1b1f5c1fc1f38db9e321e7c6
#
_entry.id   886b498e1b1f5c1fc1f38db9e321e7c6
#
_cell.length_a   1.000
_cell.length_b   1.000
_cell.length_c   1.000
_cell.angle_alpha   90.00
_cell.angle_beta   90.00
_cell.angle_gamma   90.00
#
_symmetry.space_group_name_H-M   'P 1'
#
loop_
_entity.id
_entity.type
_entity.pdbx_description
1 polymer ?
#
loop_
_entity_poly.entity_id
_entity_poly.type
_entity_poly.pdbx_seq_one_letter_code
_entity_poly.pdbx_strand_id
1 'polypeptide(L)'
;MAMSGFGTHVRHQPSAAIIDLQGEINTLAENVLNAAYDEAVSQQPEVILLNFSQVDYINSTGIALVVGLLKRARQAGLPLIAYGLSEHYVEIFQITRLADFMPLFPDEGTAWRAIAIWVERV
;
A
#
# COMPACT_ATOMS: atom_id res chain seq x y z
N MET A 1 -26.39 9.23 -6.88
CA MET A 1 -25.28 9.36 -7.78
C MET A 1 -24.02 8.73 -7.22
N ALA A 2 -23.42 7.90 -7.99
CA ALA A 2 -22.20 7.25 -7.55
C ALA A 2 -21.04 8.23 -7.60
N MET A 3 -20.33 8.33 -6.50
CA MET A 3 -19.11 9.09 -6.46
C MET A 3 -17.95 8.11 -6.46
N SER A 4 -17.10 8.21 -7.46
CA SER A 4 -15.90 7.36 -7.50
C SER A 4 -14.82 7.97 -6.60
N GLY A 5 -15.20 8.29 -5.37
CA GLY A 5 -14.26 8.83 -4.43
C GLY A 5 -13.24 7.80 -3.99
N PHE A 6 -12.14 8.28 -3.44
CA PHE A 6 -11.14 7.42 -2.85
C PHE A 6 -11.44 7.21 -1.37
N GLY A 7 -11.31 5.98 -0.90
CA GLY A 7 -11.52 5.65 0.50
C GLY A 7 -10.44 4.74 1.05
N THR A 8 -10.26 4.78 2.36
CA THR A 8 -9.29 3.94 3.06
C THR A 8 -9.92 3.32 4.30
N HIS A 9 -9.39 2.19 4.69
CA HIS A 9 -9.72 1.56 5.98
C HIS A 9 -8.44 0.95 6.53
N VAL A 10 -8.10 1.29 7.77
CA VAL A 10 -6.87 0.78 8.38
C VAL A 10 -7.21 -0.36 9.32
N ARG A 11 -6.53 -1.49 9.16
CA ARG A 11 -6.66 -2.66 10.03
C ARG A 11 -5.35 -2.85 10.77
N HIS A 12 -5.42 -2.96 12.08
CA HIS A 12 -4.25 -3.20 12.92
C HIS A 12 -4.17 -4.67 13.28
N GLN A 13 -2.99 -5.23 13.12
CA GLN A 13 -2.68 -6.62 13.47
C GLN A 13 -1.43 -6.61 14.34
N PRO A 14 -1.14 -7.69 15.07
CA PRO A 14 0.14 -7.76 15.78
C PRO A 14 1.29 -7.55 14.80
N SER A 15 2.12 -6.57 15.07
CA SER A 15 3.31 -6.24 14.27
C SER A 15 3.04 -5.71 12.86
N ALA A 16 1.78 -5.50 12.46
CA ALA A 16 1.49 -5.05 11.10
C ALA A 16 0.27 -4.13 11.05
N ALA A 17 0.20 -3.31 10.01
CA ALA A 17 -0.99 -2.54 9.70
C ALA A 17 -1.31 -2.73 8.22
N ILE A 18 -2.59 -2.86 7.91
CA ILE A 18 -3.06 -2.98 6.54
C ILE A 18 -3.86 -1.73 6.22
N ILE A 19 -3.55 -1.10 5.10
CA ILE A 19 -4.36 0.01 4.58
C ILE A 19 -5.14 -0.53 3.39
N ASP A 20 -6.43 -0.75 3.58
CA ASP A 20 -7.33 -1.12 2.49
C ASP A 20 -7.65 0.15 1.71
N LEU A 21 -7.41 0.11 0.40
CA LEU A 21 -7.64 1.23 -0.50
C LEU A 21 -8.79 0.89 -1.42
N GLN A 22 -9.64 1.88 -1.73
CA GLN A 22 -10.72 1.65 -2.69
C GLN A 22 -10.99 2.88 -3.53
N GLY A 23 -11.43 2.66 -4.77
CA GLY A 23 -11.79 3.73 -5.69
C GLY A 23 -10.63 4.17 -6.54
N GLU A 24 -10.58 5.47 -6.86
CA GLU A 24 -9.55 6.04 -7.73
C GLU A 24 -8.49 6.74 -6.91
N ILE A 25 -7.24 6.46 -7.24
CA ILE A 25 -6.10 7.18 -6.62
C ILE A 25 -5.65 8.26 -7.60
N ASN A 26 -6.01 9.50 -7.29
CA ASN A 26 -5.67 10.69 -8.08
C ASN A 26 -5.31 11.83 -7.11
N THR A 27 -5.22 13.05 -7.61
CA THR A 27 -4.86 14.21 -6.79
C THR A 27 -5.70 14.36 -5.53
N LEU A 28 -6.99 14.01 -5.60
CA LEU A 28 -7.91 14.17 -4.48
C LEU A 28 -7.67 13.15 -3.35
N ALA A 29 -6.88 12.12 -3.61
CA ALA A 29 -6.60 11.07 -2.63
C ALA A 29 -5.50 11.44 -1.63
N GLU A 30 -4.75 12.52 -1.89
CA GLU A 30 -3.54 12.82 -1.12
C GLU A 30 -3.76 12.89 0.38
N ASN A 31 -4.73 13.72 0.81
CA ASN A 31 -4.95 13.91 2.24
C ASN A 31 -5.47 12.64 2.92
N VAL A 32 -6.37 11.93 2.25
CA VAL A 32 -6.94 10.69 2.79
C VAL A 32 -5.87 9.62 2.91
N LEU A 33 -5.03 9.51 1.90
CA LEU A 33 -3.96 8.50 1.88
C LEU A 33 -2.92 8.79 2.96
N ASN A 34 -2.51 10.04 3.12
CA ASN A 34 -1.55 10.41 4.16
C ASN A 34 -2.14 10.24 5.56
N ALA A 35 -3.41 10.55 5.76
CA ALA A 35 -4.08 10.34 7.04
C ALA A 35 -4.14 8.84 7.38
N ALA A 36 -4.42 7.99 6.39
CA ALA A 36 -4.43 6.54 6.61
C ALA A 36 -3.03 6.04 6.99
N TYR A 37 -2.00 6.56 6.35
CA TYR A 37 -0.63 6.20 6.70
C TYR A 37 -0.31 6.60 8.15
N ASP A 38 -0.70 7.82 8.54
CA ASP A 38 -0.48 8.28 9.92
C ASP A 38 -1.19 7.38 10.93
N GLU A 39 -2.40 6.96 10.61
CA GLU A 39 -3.14 6.03 11.47
C GLU A 39 -2.46 4.67 11.52
N ALA A 40 -1.99 4.18 10.39
CA ALA A 40 -1.32 2.88 10.30
C ALA A 40 -0.08 2.84 11.18
N VAL A 41 0.73 3.91 11.18
CA VAL A 41 1.97 3.92 11.97
C VAL A 41 1.74 4.23 13.44
N SER A 42 0.54 4.66 13.83
CA SER A 42 0.27 5.07 15.21
C SER A 42 0.48 3.96 16.23
N GLN A 43 0.36 2.69 15.84
CA GLN A 43 0.58 1.55 16.73
C GLN A 43 1.95 0.89 16.51
N GLN A 44 2.85 1.59 15.85
CA GLN A 44 4.24 1.17 15.66
C GLN A 44 4.38 -0.23 15.04
N PRO A 45 3.76 -0.45 13.85
CA PRO A 45 3.88 -1.75 13.19
C PRO A 45 5.31 -1.99 12.68
N GLU A 46 5.64 -3.24 12.46
CA GLU A 46 6.91 -3.62 11.85
C GLU A 46 6.85 -3.66 10.33
N VAL A 47 5.63 -3.67 9.77
CA VAL A 47 5.42 -3.66 8.32
C VAL A 47 4.04 -3.06 8.01
N ILE A 48 3.93 -2.39 6.88
CA ILE A 48 2.64 -1.88 6.37
C ILE A 48 2.33 -2.57 5.05
N LEU A 49 1.08 -3.04 4.92
CA LEU A 49 0.56 -3.62 3.69
C LEU A 49 -0.43 -2.67 3.06
N LEU A 50 -0.28 -2.42 1.76
CA LEU A 50 -1.26 -1.67 0.97
C LEU A 50 -2.10 -2.66 0.19
N ASN A 51 -3.39 -2.66 0.43
CA ASN A 51 -4.34 -3.53 -0.27
C ASN A 51 -4.99 -2.77 -1.42
N PHE A 52 -4.62 -3.12 -2.65
CA PHE A 52 -5.12 -2.49 -3.86
C PHE A 52 -6.29 -3.25 -4.50
N SER A 53 -6.79 -4.32 -3.87
CA SER A 53 -7.78 -5.19 -4.52
C SER A 53 -9.09 -4.48 -4.87
N GLN A 54 -9.41 -3.37 -4.22
CA GLN A 54 -10.62 -2.59 -4.49
C GLN A 54 -10.32 -1.26 -5.19
N VAL A 55 -9.10 -1.10 -5.70
CA VAL A 55 -8.72 0.10 -6.44
C VAL A 55 -9.11 -0.08 -7.90
N ASP A 56 -9.86 0.90 -8.43
CA ASP A 56 -10.36 0.85 -9.80
C ASP A 56 -9.37 1.46 -10.79
N TYR A 57 -8.68 2.52 -10.38
CA TYR A 57 -7.85 3.29 -11.29
C TYR A 57 -6.82 4.11 -10.51
N ILE A 58 -5.61 4.19 -11.07
CA ILE A 58 -4.53 5.02 -10.52
C ILE A 58 -3.99 5.83 -11.68
N ASN A 59 -4.10 7.16 -11.61
CA ASN A 59 -3.50 8.02 -12.64
C ASN A 59 -2.03 8.34 -12.27
N SER A 60 -1.36 9.12 -13.10
CA SER A 60 0.05 9.44 -12.86
C SER A 60 0.29 10.16 -11.54
N THR A 61 -0.63 11.05 -11.16
CA THR A 61 -0.55 11.71 -9.85
C THR A 61 -0.73 10.68 -8.73
N GLY A 62 -1.65 9.72 -8.91
CA GLY A 62 -1.84 8.65 -7.95
C GLY A 62 -0.59 7.79 -7.77
N ILE A 63 0.10 7.48 -8.85
CA ILE A 63 1.38 6.76 -8.78
C ILE A 63 2.37 7.57 -7.94
N ALA A 64 2.44 8.88 -8.16
CA ALA A 64 3.34 9.75 -7.39
C ALA A 64 2.98 9.76 -5.90
N LEU A 65 1.68 9.66 -5.57
CA LEU A 65 1.26 9.59 -4.18
C LEU A 65 1.71 8.30 -3.52
N VAL A 66 1.65 7.18 -4.24
CA VAL A 66 2.15 5.89 -3.73
C VAL A 66 3.66 5.98 -3.51
N VAL A 67 4.39 6.59 -4.45
CA VAL A 67 5.83 6.81 -4.30
C VAL A 67 6.10 7.66 -3.04
N GLY A 68 5.26 8.65 -2.77
CA GLY A 68 5.39 9.48 -1.58
C GLY A 68 5.26 8.67 -0.29
N LEU A 69 4.30 7.74 -0.23
CA LEU A 69 4.17 6.86 0.91
C LEU A 69 5.39 5.95 1.08
N LEU A 70 5.86 5.39 -0.03
CA LEU A 70 7.03 4.53 0.00
C LEU A 70 8.25 5.31 0.53
N LYS A 71 8.40 6.55 0.11
CA LYS A 71 9.49 7.40 0.58
C LYS A 71 9.40 7.64 2.09
N ARG A 72 8.20 7.93 2.59
CA ARG A 72 8.00 8.10 4.03
C ARG A 72 8.37 6.84 4.79
N ALA A 73 7.91 5.69 4.31
CA ALA A 73 8.18 4.41 4.97
C ALA A 73 9.68 4.11 4.99
N ARG A 74 10.36 4.33 3.87
CA ARG A 74 11.80 4.10 3.79
C ARG A 74 12.59 5.01 4.72
N GLN A 75 12.19 6.26 4.85
CA GLN A 75 12.84 7.20 5.77
C GLN A 75 12.66 6.76 7.22
N ALA A 76 11.56 6.08 7.53
CA ALA A 76 11.29 5.56 8.86
C ALA A 76 11.84 4.14 9.08
N GLY A 77 12.48 3.55 8.07
CA GLY A 77 12.98 2.18 8.17
C GLY A 77 11.87 1.15 8.24
N LEU A 78 10.70 1.46 7.68
CA LEU A 78 9.50 0.63 7.78
C LEU A 78 9.20 -0.01 6.43
N PRO A 79 9.22 -1.36 6.35
CA PRO A 79 8.89 -2.03 5.10
C PRO A 79 7.44 -1.74 4.68
N LEU A 80 7.26 -1.46 3.38
CA LEU A 80 5.95 -1.24 2.78
C LEU A 80 5.80 -2.26 1.66
N ILE A 81 4.74 -3.06 1.71
CA ILE A 81 4.46 -4.05 0.68
C ILE A 81 3.05 -3.83 0.14
N ALA A 82 2.78 -4.36 -1.04
CA ALA A 82 1.49 -4.18 -1.68
C ALA A 82 0.94 -5.51 -2.19
N TYR A 83 -0.38 -5.64 -2.23
CA TYR A 83 -1.01 -6.81 -2.85
C TYR A 83 -2.30 -6.42 -3.53
N GLY A 84 -2.75 -7.29 -4.42
CA GLY A 84 -4.06 -7.13 -5.06
C GLY A 84 -4.09 -6.20 -6.27
N LEU A 85 -2.94 -5.75 -6.76
CA LEU A 85 -2.89 -4.95 -7.98
C LEU A 85 -3.34 -5.78 -9.18
N SER A 86 -4.07 -5.14 -10.12
CA SER A 86 -4.37 -5.77 -11.39
C SER A 86 -3.09 -5.99 -12.18
N GLU A 87 -3.12 -6.89 -13.18
CA GLU A 87 -1.96 -7.14 -14.03
C GLU A 87 -1.43 -5.85 -14.67
N HIS A 88 -2.34 -4.96 -15.06
CA HIS A 88 -1.97 -3.67 -15.65
C HIS A 88 -1.10 -2.86 -14.70
N TYR A 89 -1.50 -2.74 -13.43
CA TYR A 89 -0.74 -1.94 -12.47
C TYR A 89 0.50 -2.66 -11.96
N VAL A 90 0.50 -3.98 -11.91
CA VAL A 90 1.72 -4.73 -11.63
C VAL A 90 2.78 -4.36 -12.67
N GLU A 91 2.40 -4.35 -13.96
CA GLU A 91 3.31 -3.99 -15.03
C GLU A 91 3.82 -2.56 -14.89
N ILE A 92 2.91 -1.62 -14.59
CA ILE A 92 3.30 -0.22 -14.40
C ILE A 92 4.28 -0.07 -13.24
N PHE A 93 4.03 -0.75 -12.13
CA PHE A 93 4.90 -0.67 -10.97
C PHE A 93 6.27 -1.31 -11.26
N GLN A 94 6.32 -2.31 -12.13
CA GLN A 94 7.58 -2.90 -12.55
C GLN A 94 8.35 -1.97 -13.49
N ILE A 95 7.67 -1.41 -14.49
CA ILE A 95 8.29 -0.51 -15.47
C ILE A 95 8.84 0.74 -14.81
N THR A 96 8.11 1.29 -13.85
CA THR A 96 8.52 2.50 -13.13
C THR A 96 9.55 2.20 -12.03
N ARG A 97 9.93 0.94 -11.84
CA ARG A 97 10.88 0.49 -10.83
C ARG A 97 10.35 0.63 -9.40
N LEU A 98 9.07 0.97 -9.23
CA LEU A 98 8.46 1.06 -7.91
C LEU A 98 8.49 -0.30 -7.20
N ALA A 99 8.29 -1.38 -7.96
CA ALA A 99 8.32 -2.73 -7.41
C ALA A 99 9.71 -3.15 -6.89
N ASP A 100 10.77 -2.45 -7.28
CA ASP A 100 12.10 -2.72 -6.76
C ASP A 100 12.21 -2.39 -5.28
N PHE A 101 11.39 -1.46 -4.81
CA PHE A 101 11.45 -0.97 -3.43
C PHE A 101 10.22 -1.36 -2.61
N MET A 102 9.14 -1.79 -3.27
CA MET A 102 7.91 -2.21 -2.63
C MET A 102 7.48 -3.55 -3.22
N PRO A 103 7.74 -4.66 -2.50
CA PRO A 103 7.36 -5.98 -3.00
C PRO A 103 5.87 -6.07 -3.28
N LEU A 104 5.52 -6.75 -4.37
CA LEU A 104 4.13 -6.93 -4.81
C LEU A 104 3.73 -8.39 -4.65
N PHE A 105 2.52 -8.61 -4.15
CA PHE A 105 1.98 -9.96 -3.97
C PHE A 105 0.60 -10.04 -4.62
N PRO A 106 0.19 -11.23 -5.09
CA PRO A 106 -1.12 -11.34 -5.75
C PRO A 106 -2.29 -11.15 -4.78
N ASP A 107 -2.14 -11.56 -3.53
CA ASP A 107 -3.21 -11.50 -2.55
C ASP A 107 -2.67 -11.39 -1.13
N GLU A 108 -3.58 -11.18 -0.19
CA GLU A 108 -3.22 -10.99 1.22
C GLU A 108 -2.54 -12.24 1.80
N GLY A 109 -3.05 -13.42 1.49
CA GLY A 109 -2.47 -14.65 2.02
C GLY A 109 -1.01 -14.84 1.64
N THR A 110 -0.69 -14.56 0.37
CA THR A 110 0.69 -14.66 -0.11
C THR A 110 1.58 -13.63 0.59
N ALA A 111 1.07 -12.42 0.80
CA ALA A 111 1.80 -11.37 1.50
C ALA A 111 2.10 -11.80 2.94
N TRP A 112 1.12 -12.36 3.64
CA TRP A 112 1.34 -12.81 5.02
C TRP A 112 2.36 -13.93 5.10
N ARG A 113 2.37 -14.85 4.13
CA ARG A 113 3.37 -15.93 4.12
C ARG A 113 4.78 -15.38 3.98
N ALA A 114 4.95 -14.34 3.14
CA ALA A 114 6.25 -13.71 2.97
C ALA A 114 6.70 -13.00 4.25
N ILE A 115 5.78 -12.32 4.92
CA ILE A 115 6.08 -11.63 6.18
C ILE A 115 6.48 -12.64 7.26
N ALA A 116 5.79 -13.77 7.34
CA ALA A 116 6.12 -14.81 8.33
C ALA A 116 7.55 -15.32 8.16
N ILE A 117 8.00 -15.47 6.91
CA ILE A 117 9.38 -15.89 6.64
C ILE A 117 10.37 -14.84 7.15
N TRP A 118 10.09 -13.55 6.95
CA TRP A 118 10.96 -12.49 7.45
C TRP A 118 11.07 -12.52 8.98
N VAL A 119 9.93 -12.66 9.65
CA VAL A 119 9.88 -12.66 11.12
C VAL A 119 10.64 -13.86 11.69
N GLU A 120 10.54 -15.01 11.07
CA GLU A 120 11.22 -16.21 11.54
C GLU A 120 12.73 -16.14 11.41
N ARG A 121 13.24 -15.26 10.55
CA ARG A 121 14.68 -15.13 10.34
C ARG A 121 15.36 -14.17 11.31
N VAL A 122 14.58 -13.48 12.09
CA VAL A 122 15.09 -12.53 13.09
C VAL A 122 15.29 -13.20 14.47
#